data_24959b2ea3f0dc0b993aeb6ec0ee5d24
#
_entry.id   24959b2ea3f0dc0b993aeb6ec0ee5d24
#
_cell.length_a   1.000
_cell.length_b   1.000
_cell.length_c   1.000
_cell.angle_alpha   90.00
_cell.angle_beta   90.00
_cell.angle_gamma   90.00
#
_symmetry.space_group_name_H-M   'P 1'
#
loop_
_entity.id
_entity.type
_entity.pdbx_description
1 polymer ?
#
loop_
_entity_poly.entity_id
_entity_poly.type
_entity_poly.pdbx_seq_one_letter_code
_entity_poly.pdbx_strand_id
1 'polypeptide(L)'
;MGAETVALAALTGASSGFKAYGESQAQRYAAVIAERDAMVAKTQAAQTDTALREELNRTLSNISSQSASAGVGLDSPTRQAIMDEQRRVSDRERRIRVDNLNMEANAKLDEAAFRRSAANMALVGGGLDAVTGMAKIGYGGMKR
;
A
#
# COMPACT_ATOMS: atom_id res chain seq x y z
N MET A 1 -31.55 -11.22 -44.40
CA MET A 1 -30.18 -11.39 -43.96
C MET A 1 -29.62 -10.19 -43.14
N GLY A 2 -30.42 -9.38 -42.53
CA GLY A 2 -29.95 -8.22 -41.74
C GLY A 2 -30.09 -8.38 -40.22
N ALA A 3 -30.96 -9.25 -39.73
CA ALA A 3 -31.23 -9.37 -38.30
C ALA A 3 -30.16 -10.20 -37.54
N GLU A 4 -29.55 -11.19 -38.18
CA GLU A 4 -28.54 -12.05 -37.56
C GLU A 4 -27.21 -11.34 -37.31
N THR A 5 -26.81 -10.44 -38.20
CA THR A 5 -25.58 -9.65 -38.05
C THR A 5 -25.67 -8.60 -36.93
N VAL A 6 -26.86 -8.03 -36.71
CA VAL A 6 -27.12 -7.08 -35.63
C VAL A 6 -27.11 -7.78 -34.25
N ALA A 7 -27.67 -8.99 -34.18
CA ALA A 7 -27.66 -9.78 -32.96
C ALA A 7 -26.24 -10.22 -32.54
N LEU A 8 -25.39 -10.59 -33.50
CA LEU A 8 -23.98 -10.93 -33.21
C LEU A 8 -23.17 -9.74 -32.74
N ALA A 9 -23.42 -8.56 -33.30
CA ALA A 9 -22.76 -7.32 -32.91
C ALA A 9 -23.12 -6.87 -31.48
N ALA A 10 -24.41 -7.03 -31.12
CA ALA A 10 -24.89 -6.73 -29.78
C ALA A 10 -24.27 -7.70 -28.72
N LEU A 11 -24.09 -8.96 -29.07
CA LEU A 11 -23.47 -9.97 -28.19
C LEU A 11 -22.00 -9.74 -27.99
N THR A 12 -21.24 -9.35 -29.02
CA THR A 12 -19.80 -9.06 -28.90
C THR A 12 -19.53 -7.75 -28.14
N GLY A 13 -20.35 -6.72 -28.38
CA GLY A 13 -20.25 -5.45 -27.63
C GLY A 13 -20.61 -5.60 -26.14
N ALA A 14 -21.62 -6.40 -25.83
CA ALA A 14 -22.01 -6.69 -24.47
C ALA A 14 -20.92 -7.49 -23.72
N SER A 15 -20.29 -8.48 -24.36
CA SER A 15 -19.25 -9.31 -23.73
C SER A 15 -17.99 -8.54 -23.39
N SER A 16 -17.57 -7.57 -24.21
CA SER A 16 -16.42 -6.70 -23.92
C SER A 16 -16.70 -5.72 -22.77
N GLY A 17 -17.92 -5.18 -22.70
CA GLY A 17 -18.36 -4.32 -21.60
C GLY A 17 -18.43 -5.05 -20.25
N PHE A 18 -18.94 -6.28 -20.21
CA PHE A 18 -18.97 -7.11 -19.01
C PHE A 18 -17.55 -7.49 -18.53
N LYS A 19 -16.63 -7.78 -19.46
CA LYS A 19 -15.24 -8.10 -19.15
C LYS A 19 -14.51 -6.89 -18.56
N ALA A 20 -14.64 -5.71 -19.16
CA ALA A 20 -14.06 -4.47 -18.68
C ALA A 20 -14.63 -4.06 -17.30
N TYR A 21 -15.93 -4.27 -17.08
CA TYR A 21 -16.55 -4.02 -15.78
C TYR A 21 -16.03 -4.98 -14.70
N GLY A 22 -15.95 -6.28 -15.00
CA GLY A 22 -15.39 -7.28 -14.08
C GLY A 22 -13.93 -7.00 -13.72
N GLU A 23 -13.12 -6.62 -14.69
CA GLU A 23 -11.71 -6.26 -14.51
C GLU A 23 -11.56 -4.97 -13.67
N SER A 24 -12.39 -3.96 -13.91
CA SER A 24 -12.44 -2.75 -13.10
C SER A 24 -12.81 -3.04 -11.64
N GLN A 25 -13.78 -3.90 -11.38
CA GLN A 25 -14.17 -4.30 -10.03
C GLN A 25 -13.06 -5.07 -9.32
N ALA A 26 -12.38 -5.99 -10.01
CA ALA A 26 -11.23 -6.71 -9.47
C ALA A 26 -10.09 -5.75 -9.07
N GLN A 27 -9.77 -4.77 -9.90
CA GLN A 27 -8.76 -3.76 -9.59
C GLN A 27 -9.17 -2.87 -8.41
N ARG A 28 -10.44 -2.46 -8.32
CA ARG A 28 -10.94 -1.69 -7.17
C ARG A 28 -10.85 -2.48 -5.87
N TYR A 29 -11.22 -3.75 -5.90
CA TYR A 29 -11.10 -4.63 -4.73
C TYR A 29 -9.65 -4.80 -4.30
N ALA A 30 -8.74 -5.01 -5.24
CA ALA A 30 -7.31 -5.10 -4.97
C ALA A 30 -6.74 -3.78 -4.40
N ALA A 31 -7.25 -2.63 -4.83
CA ALA A 31 -6.89 -1.34 -4.25
C ALA A 31 -7.32 -1.22 -2.78
N VAL A 32 -8.52 -1.68 -2.43
CA VAL A 32 -9.01 -1.69 -1.05
C VAL A 32 -8.17 -2.61 -0.15
N ILE A 33 -7.72 -3.77 -0.67
CA ILE A 33 -6.82 -4.65 0.05
C ILE A 33 -5.49 -3.93 0.32
N ALA A 34 -4.88 -3.32 -0.71
CA ALA A 34 -3.63 -2.59 -0.56
C ALA A 34 -3.72 -1.44 0.46
N GLU A 35 -4.86 -0.73 0.52
CA GLU A 35 -5.11 0.29 1.54
C GLU A 35 -5.19 -0.28 2.96
N ARG A 36 -5.84 -1.44 3.13
CA ARG A 36 -5.89 -2.13 4.42
C ARG A 36 -4.50 -2.58 4.85
N ASP A 37 -3.71 -3.12 3.95
CA ASP A 37 -2.32 -3.53 4.21
C ASP A 37 -1.47 -2.33 4.62
N ALA A 38 -1.65 -1.16 3.98
CA ALA A 38 -1.01 0.07 4.37
C ALA A 38 -1.40 0.53 5.79
N MET A 39 -2.67 0.40 6.16
CA MET A 39 -3.12 0.71 7.54
C MET A 39 -2.52 -0.24 8.57
N VAL A 40 -2.41 -1.53 8.23
CA VAL A 40 -1.75 -2.53 9.09
C VAL A 40 -0.29 -2.16 9.28
N ALA A 41 0.45 -1.84 8.23
CA ALA A 41 1.86 -1.43 8.31
C ALA A 41 2.04 -0.15 9.16
N LYS A 42 1.16 0.85 9.02
CA LYS A 42 1.17 2.05 9.87
C LYS A 42 0.90 1.73 11.35
N THR A 43 -0.02 0.83 11.63
CA THR A 43 -0.30 0.40 13.00
C THR A 43 0.89 -0.34 13.59
N GLN A 44 1.54 -1.20 12.81
CA GLN A 44 2.76 -1.89 13.20
C GLN A 44 3.91 -0.91 13.46
N ALA A 45 4.04 0.14 12.64
CA ALA A 45 5.03 1.21 12.86
C ALA A 45 4.82 1.90 14.21
N ALA A 46 3.58 2.26 14.55
CA ALA A 46 3.25 2.88 15.83
C ALA A 46 3.49 1.94 17.03
N GLN A 47 3.14 0.67 16.90
CA GLN A 47 3.40 -0.34 17.94
C GLN A 47 4.89 -0.57 18.13
N THR A 48 5.65 -0.65 17.04
CA THR A 48 7.11 -0.80 17.07
C THR A 48 7.77 0.41 17.72
N ASP A 49 7.32 1.63 17.40
CA ASP A 49 7.81 2.86 18.04
C ASP A 49 7.61 2.82 19.56
N THR A 50 6.41 2.44 20.01
CA THR A 50 6.10 2.33 21.44
C THR A 50 6.92 1.24 22.12
N ALA A 51 7.02 0.06 21.53
CA ALA A 51 7.78 -1.06 22.10
C ALA A 51 9.28 -0.73 22.27
N LEU A 52 9.88 -0.10 21.25
CA LEU A 52 11.29 0.29 21.30
C LEU A 52 11.55 1.41 22.32
N ARG A 53 10.61 2.32 22.54
CA ARG A 53 10.73 3.33 23.62
C ARG A 53 10.64 2.68 25.01
N GLU A 54 9.75 1.72 25.18
CA GLU A 54 9.65 0.98 26.44
C GLU A 54 10.91 0.16 26.72
N GLU A 55 11.48 -0.50 25.69
CA GLU A 55 12.73 -1.24 25.79
C GLU A 55 13.89 -0.34 26.18
N LEU A 56 14.00 0.85 25.56
CA LEU A 56 15.00 1.85 25.94
C LEU A 56 14.84 2.25 27.40
N ASN A 57 13.62 2.55 27.85
CA ASN A 57 13.38 2.94 29.24
C ASN A 57 13.76 1.82 30.23
N ARG A 58 13.45 0.56 29.91
CA ARG A 58 13.88 -0.59 30.72
C ARG A 58 15.39 -0.73 30.77
N THR A 59 16.06 -0.56 29.61
CA THR A 59 17.51 -0.63 29.51
C THR A 59 18.19 0.48 30.34
N LEU A 60 17.70 1.72 30.23
CA LEU A 60 18.21 2.84 31.03
C LEU A 60 18.00 2.65 32.54
N SER A 61 16.85 2.09 32.92
CA SER A 61 16.57 1.74 34.33
C SER A 61 17.52 0.67 34.85
N ASN A 62 17.79 -0.37 34.02
CA ASN A 62 18.75 -1.42 34.39
C ASN A 62 20.15 -0.89 34.54
N ILE A 63 20.62 -0.04 33.62
CA ILE A 63 21.94 0.64 33.73
C ILE A 63 21.98 1.45 35.01
N SER A 64 20.90 2.16 35.34
CA SER A 64 20.80 2.93 36.57
C SER A 64 20.92 2.08 37.82
N SER A 65 20.19 0.97 37.89
CA SER A 65 20.19 0.04 39.02
C SER A 65 21.54 -0.63 39.21
N GLN A 66 22.15 -1.12 38.13
CA GLN A 66 23.46 -1.75 38.14
C GLN A 66 24.58 -0.78 38.59
N SER A 67 24.53 0.46 38.10
CA SER A 67 25.49 1.50 38.51
C SER A 67 25.35 1.81 39.98
N ALA A 68 24.13 1.92 40.49
CA ALA A 68 23.89 2.17 41.91
C ALA A 68 24.39 1.01 42.79
N SER A 69 24.15 -0.25 42.39
CA SER A 69 24.64 -1.44 43.13
C SER A 69 26.16 -1.57 43.10
N ALA A 70 26.82 -1.07 42.06
CA ALA A 70 28.27 -1.02 41.95
C ALA A 70 28.92 0.17 42.70
N GLY A 71 28.13 0.99 43.40
CA GLY A 71 28.61 2.18 44.10
C GLY A 71 29.00 3.34 43.17
N VAL A 72 28.62 3.29 41.89
CA VAL A 72 28.89 4.38 40.95
C VAL A 72 27.85 5.49 41.17
N GLY A 73 28.32 6.68 41.52
CA GLY A 73 27.47 7.84 41.79
C GLY A 73 26.56 8.17 40.60
N LEU A 74 25.37 8.72 40.91
CA LEU A 74 24.38 9.11 39.89
C LEU A 74 24.94 10.12 38.87
N ASP A 75 25.89 10.92 39.28
CA ASP A 75 26.52 11.99 38.48
C ASP A 75 27.84 11.55 37.80
N SER A 76 28.14 10.24 37.81
CA SER A 76 29.35 9.74 37.18
C SER A 76 29.37 10.02 35.67
N PRO A 77 30.39 10.69 35.13
CA PRO A 77 30.51 10.98 33.70
C PRO A 77 30.49 9.72 32.83
N THR A 78 31.04 8.63 33.31
CA THR A 78 31.07 7.34 32.62
C THR A 78 29.65 6.77 32.47
N ARG A 79 28.83 6.84 33.54
CA ARG A 79 27.45 6.39 33.50
C ARG A 79 26.64 7.23 32.51
N GLN A 80 26.79 8.56 32.56
CA GLN A 80 26.08 9.45 31.62
C GLN A 80 26.47 9.14 30.17
N ALA A 81 27.76 8.95 29.89
CA ALA A 81 28.21 8.59 28.54
C ALA A 81 27.60 7.26 28.03
N ILE A 82 27.51 6.23 28.89
CA ILE A 82 26.90 4.96 28.55
C ILE A 82 25.39 5.14 28.24
N MET A 83 24.68 5.90 29.08
CA MET A 83 23.24 6.14 28.88
C MET A 83 22.98 6.96 27.61
N ASP A 84 23.81 7.95 27.31
CA ASP A 84 23.68 8.77 26.10
C ASP A 84 23.99 7.97 24.83
N GLU A 85 25.00 7.11 24.86
CA GLU A 85 25.30 6.21 23.77
C GLU A 85 24.13 5.22 23.54
N GLN A 86 23.58 4.65 24.62
CA GLN A 86 22.46 3.76 24.53
C GLN A 86 21.20 4.44 23.93
N ARG A 87 20.92 5.68 24.33
CA ARG A 87 19.85 6.49 23.72
C ARG A 87 20.11 6.70 22.24
N ARG A 88 21.31 7.07 21.86
CA ARG A 88 21.69 7.34 20.47
C ARG A 88 21.54 6.11 19.58
N VAL A 89 21.96 4.94 20.05
CA VAL A 89 21.85 3.66 19.34
C VAL A 89 20.39 3.27 19.20
N SER A 90 19.63 3.28 20.29
CA SER A 90 18.20 2.95 20.30
C SER A 90 17.38 3.89 19.43
N ASP A 91 17.64 5.20 19.45
CA ASP A 91 16.94 6.17 18.60
C ASP A 91 17.24 5.94 17.12
N ARG A 92 18.47 5.57 16.76
CA ARG A 92 18.81 5.21 15.38
C ARG A 92 18.07 3.96 14.94
N GLU A 93 18.09 2.91 15.74
CA GLU A 93 17.40 1.66 15.44
C GLU A 93 15.89 1.86 15.31
N ARG A 94 15.31 2.62 16.25
CA ARG A 94 13.90 2.97 16.22
C ARG A 94 13.51 3.69 14.93
N ARG A 95 14.27 4.71 14.52
CA ARG A 95 14.03 5.43 13.26
C ARG A 95 14.08 4.48 12.07
N ILE A 96 15.13 3.66 11.95
CA ILE A 96 15.27 2.74 10.83
C ILE A 96 14.08 1.78 10.74
N ARG A 97 13.65 1.19 11.85
CA ARG A 97 12.53 0.23 11.86
C ARG A 97 11.20 0.89 11.55
N VAL A 98 10.92 2.04 12.16
CA VAL A 98 9.68 2.80 11.94
C VAL A 98 9.62 3.35 10.52
N ASP A 99 10.73 3.89 10.00
CA ASP A 99 10.79 4.42 8.64
C ASP A 99 10.62 3.32 7.59
N ASN A 100 11.18 2.13 7.80
CA ASN A 100 10.98 0.99 6.90
C ASN A 100 9.49 0.59 6.82
N LEU A 101 8.80 0.51 7.96
CA LEU A 101 7.36 0.21 7.99
C LEU A 101 6.52 1.33 7.35
N ASN A 102 6.90 2.59 7.54
CA ASN A 102 6.24 3.71 6.88
C ASN A 102 6.47 3.72 5.37
N MET A 103 7.67 3.35 4.90
CA MET A 103 7.95 3.20 3.47
C MET A 103 7.13 2.06 2.88
N GLU A 104 7.00 0.94 3.57
CA GLU A 104 6.12 -0.17 3.15
C GLU A 104 4.66 0.29 3.05
N ALA A 105 4.17 1.00 4.06
CA ALA A 105 2.81 1.56 4.04
C ALA A 105 2.59 2.51 2.86
N ASN A 106 3.56 3.38 2.57
CA ASN A 106 3.46 4.30 1.44
C ASN A 106 3.49 3.55 0.10
N ALA A 107 4.35 2.54 -0.06
CA ALA A 107 4.37 1.70 -1.27
C ALA A 107 3.02 1.00 -1.50
N LYS A 108 2.34 0.55 -0.44
CA LYS A 108 0.98 -0.02 -0.55
C LYS A 108 -0.07 1.01 -0.92
N LEU A 109 0.04 2.24 -0.45
CA LEU A 109 -0.85 3.34 -0.86
C LEU A 109 -0.64 3.72 -2.33
N ASP A 110 0.60 3.75 -2.80
CA ASP A 110 0.92 4.00 -4.21
C ASP A 110 0.39 2.87 -5.10
N GLU A 111 0.52 1.62 -4.67
CA GLU A 111 -0.09 0.47 -5.34
C GLU A 111 -1.62 0.61 -5.43
N ALA A 112 -2.28 1.01 -4.34
CA ALA A 112 -3.72 1.23 -4.33
C ALA A 112 -4.15 2.33 -5.30
N ALA A 113 -3.41 3.45 -5.35
CA ALA A 113 -3.65 4.53 -6.28
C ALA A 113 -3.47 4.09 -7.74
N PHE A 114 -2.41 3.33 -8.03
CA PHE A 114 -2.17 2.75 -9.35
C PHE A 114 -3.32 1.82 -9.78
N ARG A 115 -3.77 0.92 -8.90
CA ARG A 115 -4.89 0.01 -9.18
C ARG A 115 -6.20 0.73 -9.41
N ARG A 116 -6.47 1.83 -8.70
CA ARG A 116 -7.64 2.69 -8.96
C ARG A 116 -7.56 3.34 -10.33
N SER A 117 -6.40 3.82 -10.72
CA SER A 117 -6.17 4.39 -12.05
C SER A 117 -6.37 3.34 -13.14
N ALA A 118 -5.82 2.13 -12.97
CA ALA A 118 -6.00 1.01 -13.88
C ALA A 118 -7.48 0.60 -14.00
N ALA A 119 -8.23 0.59 -12.88
CA ALA A 119 -9.67 0.32 -12.89
C ALA A 119 -10.45 1.33 -13.74
N ASN A 120 -10.10 2.61 -13.65
CA ASN A 120 -10.73 3.67 -14.44
C ASN A 120 -10.35 3.56 -15.93
N MET A 121 -9.09 3.23 -16.24
CA MET A 121 -8.64 3.02 -17.62
C MET A 121 -9.32 1.79 -18.27
N ALA A 122 -9.53 0.71 -17.52
CA ALA A 122 -10.24 -0.47 -18.00
C ALA A 122 -11.68 -0.14 -18.45
N LEU A 123 -12.38 0.73 -17.71
CA LEU A 123 -13.71 1.19 -18.10
C LEU A 123 -13.69 2.04 -19.36
N VAL A 124 -12.73 2.93 -19.51
CA VAL A 124 -12.59 3.78 -20.71
C VAL A 124 -12.18 2.97 -21.92
N GLY A 125 -11.20 2.07 -21.79
CA GLY A 125 -10.71 1.19 -22.87
C GLY A 125 -11.80 0.23 -23.34
N GLY A 126 -12.53 -0.41 -22.44
CA GLY A 126 -13.66 -1.28 -22.78
C GLY A 126 -14.82 -0.55 -23.48
N GLY A 127 -15.04 0.72 -23.14
CA GLY A 127 -16.01 1.58 -23.83
C GLY A 127 -15.60 1.93 -25.26
N LEU A 128 -14.33 2.22 -25.49
CA LEU A 128 -13.79 2.53 -26.83
C LEU A 128 -13.79 1.31 -27.75
N ASP A 129 -13.47 0.11 -27.25
CA ASP A 129 -13.53 -1.13 -28.03
C ASP A 129 -14.96 -1.48 -28.44
N ALA A 130 -15.94 -1.22 -27.57
CA ALA A 130 -17.36 -1.41 -27.91
C ALA A 130 -17.80 -0.45 -29.01
N VAL A 131 -17.39 0.82 -28.97
CA VAL A 131 -17.74 1.84 -29.99
C VAL A 131 -17.05 1.56 -31.33
N THR A 132 -15.77 1.17 -31.31
CA THR A 132 -15.02 0.84 -32.54
C THR A 132 -15.52 -0.46 -33.18
N GLY A 133 -15.96 -1.44 -32.37
CA GLY A 133 -16.62 -2.65 -32.84
C GLY A 133 -17.94 -2.35 -33.57
N MET A 134 -18.77 -1.47 -33.02
CA MET A 134 -20.02 -1.04 -33.65
C MET A 134 -19.77 -0.24 -34.94
N ALA A 135 -18.80 0.66 -34.96
CA ALA A 135 -18.44 1.45 -36.15
C ALA A 135 -17.96 0.57 -37.31
N LYS A 136 -17.17 -0.46 -37.04
CA LYS A 136 -16.65 -1.40 -38.04
C LYS A 136 -17.76 -2.21 -38.72
N ILE A 137 -18.84 -2.52 -37.99
CA ILE A 137 -19.99 -3.27 -38.51
C ILE A 137 -20.89 -2.34 -39.34
N GLY A 138 -21.06 -1.08 -38.94
CA GLY A 138 -21.81 -0.08 -39.67
C GLY A 138 -21.21 0.26 -41.05
N TYR A 139 -19.90 0.30 -41.17
CA TYR A 139 -19.20 0.59 -42.43
C TYR A 139 -19.14 -0.60 -43.40
N GLY A 140 -19.16 -1.86 -42.89
CA GLY A 140 -19.14 -3.07 -43.71
C GLY A 140 -20.46 -3.34 -44.45
N GLY A 141 -21.56 -2.75 -44.00
CA GLY A 141 -22.87 -2.92 -44.62
C GLY A 141 -23.21 -1.98 -45.80
N MET A 142 -22.34 -0.96 -46.05
CA MET A 142 -22.60 0.06 -47.08
C MET A 142 -21.91 -0.19 -48.44
N LYS A 143 -21.20 -1.29 -48.61
CA LYS A 143 -20.63 -1.68 -49.90
C LYS A 143 -21.41 -2.83 -50.51
N ARG A 144 -22.60 -2.51 -51.08
CA ARG A 144 -23.22 -3.22 -52.20
C ARG A 144 -24.12 -2.28 -52.99
#